data_29dcf69d6b1572c69b47a12c9ab39bb4
#
_entry.id   29dcf69d6b1572c69b47a12c9ab39bb4
#
_cell.length_a   1.000
_cell.length_b   1.000
_cell.length_c   1.000
_cell.angle_alpha   90.00
_cell.angle_beta   90.00
_cell.angle_gamma   90.00
#
_symmetry.space_group_name_H-M   'P 1'
#
loop_
_entity.id
_entity.type
_entity.pdbx_description
1 polymer ?
#
loop_
_entity_poly.entity_id
_entity_poly.type
_entity_poly.pdbx_seq_one_letter_code
_entity_poly.pdbx_strand_id
1 'polypeptide(L)'
;MTYDPLKAAGPDDYPVKVGSMLLTMVDPHKGYETAYNRWYERDHYYGGCMIGPWLFAGSRWVATRELKDLRWPAGGTVVANPIDAGSYVAIYWVEAGHHADHFVDWARPQVVRLYGEGRGFPERTHVHTILFDHIADVYRDDDPVPVTVALDHGYDGVVALWLDGSGGRDARAPHGELAERLPGVLEGSGIESVASWTPSAGENEERPNVPMDLGSRAGGPERLVQLFFLHGDIRDEAARVRAYADALESDGLAEVRLGAPFLRTVVGTDRYVDQLW
;
A
#
# COMPACT_ATOMS: atom_id res chain seq x y z
N MET A 1 -17.17 -27.30 -2.58
CA MET A 1 -16.76 -27.67 -1.20
C MET A 1 -17.56 -26.85 -0.23
N THR A 2 -17.97 -27.42 0.89
CA THR A 2 -18.61 -26.63 1.94
C THR A 2 -17.49 -26.00 2.76
N TYR A 3 -17.50 -24.70 2.92
CA TYR A 3 -16.56 -23.97 3.76
C TYR A 3 -16.69 -24.46 5.21
N ASP A 4 -15.57 -24.84 5.82
CA ASP A 4 -15.50 -25.26 7.21
C ASP A 4 -14.51 -24.31 7.94
N PRO A 5 -15.04 -23.35 8.73
CA PRO A 5 -14.19 -22.34 9.37
C PRO A 5 -13.30 -22.89 10.50
N LEU A 6 -13.52 -24.16 10.92
CA LEU A 6 -12.71 -24.80 11.97
C LEU A 6 -11.56 -25.63 11.40
N LYS A 7 -11.52 -25.84 10.10
CA LYS A 7 -10.34 -26.42 9.47
C LYS A 7 -9.30 -25.33 9.31
N ALA A 8 -8.08 -25.59 9.78
CA ALA A 8 -6.92 -24.83 9.34
C ALA A 8 -6.88 -24.88 7.82
N ALA A 9 -7.31 -23.79 7.21
CA ALA A 9 -7.38 -23.65 5.77
C ALA A 9 -6.22 -22.76 5.34
N GLY A 10 -5.56 -23.11 4.27
CA GLY A 10 -4.64 -22.17 3.65
C GLY A 10 -5.38 -20.92 3.18
N PRO A 11 -4.70 -19.79 2.94
CA PRO A 11 -5.32 -18.54 2.48
C PRO A 11 -6.20 -18.73 1.25
N ASP A 12 -5.92 -19.73 0.43
CA ASP A 12 -6.69 -20.06 -0.77
C ASP A 12 -8.10 -20.63 -0.49
N ASP A 13 -8.33 -21.09 0.73
CA ASP A 13 -9.62 -21.67 1.11
C ASP A 13 -10.63 -20.64 1.64
N TYR A 14 -10.20 -19.39 1.90
CA TYR A 14 -11.09 -18.34 2.38
C TYR A 14 -12.09 -17.89 1.30
N PRO A 15 -13.39 -17.72 1.66
CA PRO A 15 -14.42 -17.32 0.69
C PRO A 15 -14.19 -15.91 0.13
N VAL A 16 -13.75 -14.96 0.97
CA VAL A 16 -13.43 -13.60 0.56
C VAL A 16 -11.98 -13.55 0.09
N LYS A 17 -11.78 -13.08 -1.12
CA LYS A 17 -10.44 -12.96 -1.74
C LYS A 17 -10.13 -11.49 -1.98
N VAL A 18 -8.91 -11.09 -1.68
CA VAL A 18 -8.39 -9.79 -2.09
C VAL A 18 -8.17 -9.81 -3.61
N GLY A 19 -8.73 -8.83 -4.31
CA GLY A 19 -8.57 -8.70 -5.77
C GLY A 19 -7.82 -7.46 -6.18
N SER A 20 -8.17 -6.32 -5.57
CA SER A 20 -7.59 -5.04 -5.94
C SER A 20 -7.26 -4.19 -4.72
N MET A 21 -6.36 -3.24 -4.92
CA MET A 21 -5.92 -2.29 -3.92
C MET A 21 -5.98 -0.86 -4.46
N LEU A 22 -6.48 0.08 -3.66
CA LEU A 22 -6.08 1.47 -3.76
C LEU A 22 -4.96 1.72 -2.75
N LEU A 23 -3.81 2.20 -3.25
CA LEU A 23 -2.74 2.74 -2.41
C LEU A 23 -2.62 4.23 -2.71
N THR A 24 -2.75 5.06 -1.67
CA THR A 24 -2.60 6.51 -1.81
C THR A 24 -1.58 7.05 -0.80
N MET A 25 -0.49 7.63 -1.32
CA MET A 25 0.56 8.27 -0.54
C MET A 25 0.43 9.78 -0.66
N VAL A 26 0.36 10.46 0.49
CA VAL A 26 -0.03 11.88 0.58
C VAL A 26 0.81 12.62 1.62
N ASP A 27 1.12 13.89 1.31
CA ASP A 27 1.60 14.86 2.30
C ASP A 27 0.50 15.88 2.62
N PRO A 28 0.16 16.14 3.89
CA PRO A 28 -0.51 17.38 4.26
C PRO A 28 0.44 18.56 4.01
N HIS A 29 -0.08 19.74 3.76
CA HIS A 29 0.76 20.94 3.74
C HIS A 29 1.17 21.30 5.18
N LYS A 30 2.38 21.90 5.34
CA LYS A 30 2.88 22.31 6.66
C LYS A 30 1.91 23.27 7.36
N GLY A 31 1.56 22.93 8.60
CA GLY A 31 0.57 23.63 9.40
C GLY A 31 -0.85 23.08 9.30
N TYR A 32 -1.09 22.11 8.40
CA TYR A 32 -2.40 21.48 8.22
C TYR A 32 -2.42 20.00 8.63
N GLU A 33 -1.36 19.50 9.26
CA GLU A 33 -1.18 18.07 9.60
C GLU A 33 -2.35 17.55 10.47
N THR A 34 -2.66 18.26 11.53
CA THR A 34 -3.78 17.90 12.44
C THR A 34 -5.14 18.00 11.72
N ALA A 35 -5.36 19.07 10.95
CA ALA A 35 -6.61 19.24 10.21
C ALA A 35 -6.79 18.14 9.17
N TYR A 36 -5.73 17.79 8.43
CA TYR A 36 -5.71 16.68 7.48
C TYR A 36 -6.02 15.34 8.15
N ASN A 37 -5.33 15.03 9.27
CA ASN A 37 -5.53 13.78 10.00
C ASN A 37 -6.99 13.64 10.45
N ARG A 38 -7.55 14.67 11.06
CA ARG A 38 -8.94 14.68 11.55
C ARG A 38 -9.97 14.63 10.43
N TRP A 39 -9.76 15.38 9.32
CA TRP A 39 -10.62 15.32 8.14
C TRP A 39 -10.63 13.89 7.57
N TYR A 40 -9.43 13.27 7.43
CA TYR A 40 -9.31 11.94 6.87
C TYR A 40 -10.06 10.90 7.71
N GLU A 41 -9.82 10.87 9.01
CA GLU A 41 -10.40 9.86 9.92
C GLU A 41 -11.89 10.04 10.16
N ARG A 42 -12.39 11.28 10.16
CA ARG A 42 -13.76 11.58 10.55
C ARG A 42 -14.73 11.69 9.39
N ASP A 43 -14.22 11.91 8.18
CA ASP A 43 -15.04 12.11 6.98
C ASP A 43 -14.56 11.24 5.82
N HIS A 44 -13.38 11.52 5.27
CA HIS A 44 -12.95 10.95 3.98
C HIS A 44 -12.78 9.44 4.01
N TYR A 45 -12.21 8.89 5.08
CA TYR A 45 -12.01 7.44 5.24
C TYR A 45 -13.32 6.67 5.08
N TYR A 46 -14.39 7.15 5.72
CA TYR A 46 -15.71 6.53 5.62
C TYR A 46 -16.46 7.00 4.37
N GLY A 47 -16.68 8.31 4.24
CA GLY A 47 -17.52 8.87 3.18
C GLY A 47 -16.95 8.71 1.77
N GLY A 48 -15.63 8.70 1.65
CA GLY A 48 -14.91 8.55 0.38
C GLY A 48 -14.49 7.14 0.02
N CYS A 49 -14.44 6.24 1.02
CA CYS A 49 -13.87 4.90 0.82
C CYS A 49 -14.74 3.80 1.43
N MET A 50 -14.77 3.66 2.77
CA MET A 50 -15.23 2.45 3.47
C MET A 50 -16.73 2.11 3.29
N ILE A 51 -17.59 3.06 2.97
CA ILE A 51 -19.01 2.79 2.70
C ILE A 51 -19.28 2.32 1.27
N GLY A 52 -18.24 2.21 0.45
CA GLY A 52 -18.35 1.74 -0.92
C GLY A 52 -18.60 0.23 -1.01
N PRO A 53 -19.29 -0.23 -2.06
CA PRO A 53 -19.53 -1.65 -2.25
C PRO A 53 -18.21 -2.39 -2.48
N TRP A 54 -18.13 -3.61 -1.97
CA TRP A 54 -17.02 -4.54 -2.17
C TRP A 54 -15.65 -4.13 -1.58
N LEU A 55 -15.55 -2.95 -1.01
CA LEU A 55 -14.39 -2.54 -0.21
C LEU A 55 -14.59 -3.05 1.20
N PHE A 56 -13.78 -4.00 1.64
CA PHE A 56 -14.00 -4.71 2.89
C PHE A 56 -12.96 -4.41 3.98
N ALA A 57 -11.82 -3.85 3.63
CA ALA A 57 -10.79 -3.46 4.60
C ALA A 57 -10.07 -2.19 4.16
N GLY A 58 -9.61 -1.40 5.15
CA GLY A 58 -8.81 -0.22 4.92
C GLY A 58 -7.96 0.13 6.15
N SER A 59 -6.78 0.67 5.92
CA SER A 59 -5.90 1.12 6.99
C SER A 59 -5.04 2.29 6.57
N ARG A 60 -4.62 3.10 7.55
CA ARG A 60 -3.70 4.22 7.35
C ARG A 60 -2.40 3.99 8.10
N TRP A 61 -1.33 4.43 7.47
CA TRP A 61 0.02 4.32 7.99
C TRP A 61 0.74 5.65 7.84
N VAL A 62 1.74 5.91 8.69
CA VAL A 62 2.46 7.19 8.73
C VAL A 62 3.96 6.99 8.75
N ALA A 63 4.67 7.75 7.93
CA ALA A 63 6.11 7.91 8.01
C ALA A 63 6.45 9.20 8.75
N THR A 64 6.98 9.09 9.95
CA THR A 64 7.61 10.21 10.67
C THR A 64 8.87 10.68 9.94
N ARG A 65 9.41 11.84 10.32
CA ARG A 65 10.68 12.32 9.76
C ARG A 65 11.78 11.26 9.84
N GLU A 66 11.88 10.59 10.99
CA GLU A 66 12.84 9.51 11.21
C GLU A 66 12.69 8.38 10.19
N LEU A 67 11.47 7.93 9.90
CA LEU A 67 11.22 6.86 8.93
C LEU A 67 11.43 7.31 7.49
N LYS A 68 11.15 8.57 7.17
CA LYS A 68 11.44 9.13 5.86
C LYS A 68 12.95 9.16 5.59
N ASP A 69 13.78 9.39 6.62
CA ASP A 69 15.23 9.38 6.52
C ASP A 69 15.81 7.98 6.25
N LEU A 70 15.03 6.92 6.52
CA LEU A 70 15.40 5.54 6.21
C LEU A 70 15.07 5.10 4.78
N ARG A 71 14.33 5.89 4.00
CA ARG A 71 13.91 5.53 2.63
C ARG A 71 15.07 5.38 1.67
N TRP A 72 14.90 4.51 0.69
CA TRP A 72 15.89 4.24 -0.35
C TRP A 72 15.21 4.06 -1.72
N PRO A 73 15.99 4.20 -2.86
CA PRO A 73 17.36 4.69 -2.97
C PRO A 73 17.48 6.17 -2.58
N ALA A 74 18.70 6.68 -2.45
CA ALA A 74 18.92 8.09 -2.14
C ALA A 74 18.46 9.00 -3.29
N GLY A 75 17.93 10.18 -2.95
CA GLY A 75 17.43 11.16 -3.92
C GLY A 75 15.94 11.02 -4.22
N GLY A 76 15.48 11.58 -5.34
CA GLY A 76 14.10 11.43 -5.82
C GLY A 76 13.96 10.24 -6.75
N THR A 77 12.75 9.66 -6.79
CA THR A 77 12.42 8.53 -7.66
C THR A 77 11.17 8.81 -8.50
N VAL A 78 10.84 7.88 -9.40
CA VAL A 78 9.61 7.94 -10.19
C VAL A 78 8.35 7.74 -9.35
N VAL A 79 8.48 7.28 -8.10
CA VAL A 79 7.38 7.08 -7.14
C VAL A 79 7.25 8.28 -6.21
N ALA A 80 8.37 8.74 -5.64
CA ALA A 80 8.42 9.89 -4.73
C ALA A 80 9.59 10.82 -5.09
N ASN A 81 9.30 12.10 -5.32
CA ASN A 81 10.28 13.12 -5.60
C ASN A 81 9.89 14.43 -4.89
N PRO A 82 10.63 14.85 -3.84
CA PRO A 82 11.82 14.19 -3.26
C PRO A 82 11.50 12.83 -2.61
N ILE A 83 12.51 12.05 -2.26
CA ILE A 83 12.38 10.70 -1.70
C ILE A 83 11.59 10.67 -0.40
N ASP A 84 11.63 11.74 0.37
CA ASP A 84 10.91 11.90 1.63
C ASP A 84 9.48 12.45 1.48
N ALA A 85 8.99 12.62 0.25
CA ALA A 85 7.60 12.96 0.01
C ALA A 85 6.66 11.80 0.37
N GLY A 86 5.48 12.13 0.90
CA GLY A 86 4.46 11.16 1.30
C GLY A 86 4.58 10.74 2.77
N SER A 87 4.01 11.55 3.67
CA SER A 87 3.98 11.27 5.11
C SER A 87 2.97 10.20 5.48
N TYR A 88 1.86 10.14 4.77
CA TYR A 88 0.81 9.14 5.01
C TYR A 88 0.63 8.24 3.81
N VAL A 89 0.38 6.97 4.09
CA VAL A 89 -0.16 6.03 3.10
C VAL A 89 -1.48 5.46 3.61
N ALA A 90 -2.49 5.43 2.76
CA ALA A 90 -3.73 4.71 3.02
C ALA A 90 -3.88 3.59 2.00
N ILE A 91 -4.28 2.43 2.48
CA ILE A 91 -4.39 1.20 1.73
C ILE A 91 -5.80 0.65 1.92
N TYR A 92 -6.42 0.19 0.83
CA TYR A 92 -7.77 -0.34 0.84
C TYR A 92 -7.85 -1.59 0.00
N TRP A 93 -8.53 -2.63 0.51
CA TRP A 93 -8.80 -3.88 -0.20
C TRP A 93 -10.18 -3.91 -0.82
N VAL A 94 -10.26 -4.30 -2.08
CA VAL A 94 -11.52 -4.60 -2.78
C VAL A 94 -11.57 -6.09 -3.11
N GLU A 95 -12.73 -6.70 -2.93
CA GLU A 95 -12.96 -8.12 -3.20
C GLU A 95 -12.69 -8.47 -4.65
N ALA A 96 -12.15 -9.67 -4.87
CA ALA A 96 -11.81 -10.16 -6.20
C ALA A 96 -13.05 -10.22 -7.11
N GLY A 97 -12.89 -9.74 -8.34
CA GLY A 97 -13.97 -9.65 -9.33
C GLY A 97 -14.78 -8.36 -9.28
N HIS A 98 -14.58 -7.49 -8.28
CA HIS A 98 -15.38 -6.28 -8.06
C HIS A 98 -14.59 -4.97 -8.22
N HIS A 99 -13.46 -5.01 -8.91
CA HIS A 99 -12.63 -3.82 -9.15
C HIS A 99 -13.42 -2.68 -9.81
N ALA A 100 -14.08 -2.96 -10.93
CA ALA A 100 -14.83 -1.95 -11.67
C ALA A 100 -16.07 -1.47 -10.88
N ASP A 101 -16.81 -2.39 -10.25
CA ASP A 101 -18.00 -2.05 -9.44
C ASP A 101 -17.65 -1.04 -8.35
N HIS A 102 -16.46 -1.20 -7.72
CA HIS A 102 -16.02 -0.28 -6.67
C HIS A 102 -15.37 0.99 -7.24
N PHE A 103 -14.27 0.85 -7.99
CA PHE A 103 -13.45 2.02 -8.35
C PHE A 103 -14.05 2.86 -9.47
N VAL A 104 -14.67 2.24 -10.46
CA VAL A 104 -15.22 2.93 -11.62
C VAL A 104 -16.64 3.41 -11.34
N ASP A 105 -17.51 2.50 -10.95
CA ASP A 105 -18.94 2.77 -10.87
C ASP A 105 -19.34 3.51 -9.59
N TRP A 106 -18.60 3.31 -8.49
CA TRP A 106 -18.91 3.96 -7.21
C TRP A 106 -17.90 5.03 -6.80
N ALA A 107 -16.60 4.72 -6.67
CA ALA A 107 -15.63 5.62 -6.03
C ALA A 107 -15.39 6.90 -6.83
N ARG A 108 -15.28 6.83 -8.16
CA ARG A 108 -15.10 8.02 -9.02
C ARG A 108 -16.26 9.01 -8.89
N PRO A 109 -17.54 8.63 -9.09
CA PRO A 109 -18.67 9.53 -8.85
C PRO A 109 -18.74 10.05 -7.43
N GLN A 110 -18.43 9.19 -6.43
CA GLN A 110 -18.46 9.55 -5.03
C GLN A 110 -17.45 10.66 -4.70
N VAL A 111 -16.21 10.55 -5.19
CA VAL A 111 -15.19 11.59 -5.00
C VAL A 111 -15.64 12.92 -5.61
N VAL A 112 -16.12 12.90 -6.84
CA VAL A 112 -16.65 14.12 -7.51
C VAL A 112 -17.78 14.76 -6.69
N ARG A 113 -18.70 13.94 -6.18
CA ARG A 113 -19.79 14.40 -5.31
C ARG A 113 -19.28 15.06 -4.02
N LEU A 114 -18.36 14.39 -3.30
CA LEU A 114 -17.81 14.91 -2.05
C LEU A 114 -17.09 16.25 -2.24
N TYR A 115 -16.34 16.40 -3.33
CA TYR A 115 -15.70 17.68 -3.66
C TYR A 115 -16.72 18.76 -4.01
N GLY A 116 -17.78 18.41 -4.75
CA GLY A 116 -18.89 19.32 -5.06
C GLY A 116 -19.66 19.77 -3.81
N GLU A 117 -19.71 18.96 -2.78
CA GLU A 117 -20.29 19.28 -1.44
C GLU A 117 -19.32 20.06 -0.53
N GLY A 118 -18.12 20.42 -1.00
CA GLY A 118 -17.11 21.13 -0.20
C GLY A 118 -16.42 20.26 0.86
N ARG A 119 -16.49 18.93 0.72
CA ARG A 119 -15.89 17.94 1.65
C ARG A 119 -14.48 17.49 1.23
N GLY A 120 -13.92 18.08 0.19
CA GLY A 120 -12.52 17.89 -0.18
C GLY A 120 -11.57 18.58 0.81
N PHE A 121 -10.30 18.21 0.79
CA PHE A 121 -9.27 18.84 1.60
C PHE A 121 -8.15 19.32 0.66
N PRO A 122 -8.07 20.62 0.34
CA PRO A 122 -7.13 21.14 -0.64
C PRO A 122 -5.69 21.24 -0.13
N GLU A 123 -5.47 21.38 1.20
CA GLU A 123 -4.16 21.58 1.80
C GLU A 123 -3.38 20.25 1.93
N ARG A 124 -3.35 19.48 0.81
CA ARG A 124 -2.56 18.25 0.68
C ARG A 124 -2.00 18.10 -0.74
N THR A 125 -0.94 17.31 -0.85
CA THR A 125 -0.37 16.89 -2.12
C THR A 125 -0.38 15.37 -2.21
N HIS A 126 -0.99 14.82 -3.25
CA HIS A 126 -0.84 13.41 -3.56
C HIS A 126 0.55 13.17 -4.15
N VAL A 127 1.27 12.24 -3.59
CA VAL A 127 2.59 11.82 -4.06
C VAL A 127 2.46 10.65 -5.02
N HIS A 128 1.61 9.67 -4.65
CA HIS A 128 1.40 8.46 -5.44
C HIS A 128 0.04 7.87 -5.09
N THR A 129 -0.92 7.91 -6.02
CA THR A 129 -2.27 7.38 -5.82
C THR A 129 -2.61 6.48 -6.99
N ILE A 130 -2.57 5.17 -6.76
CA ILE A 130 -2.61 4.14 -7.80
C ILE A 130 -3.52 2.99 -7.40
N LEU A 131 -4.20 2.43 -8.39
CA LEU A 131 -4.94 1.18 -8.31
C LEU A 131 -4.03 0.02 -8.70
N PHE A 132 -4.10 -1.05 -7.93
CA PHE A 132 -3.29 -2.24 -8.13
C PHE A 132 -4.14 -3.51 -8.16
N ASP A 133 -3.69 -4.50 -8.93
CA ASP A 133 -4.20 -5.86 -8.93
C ASP A 133 -3.33 -6.74 -8.04
N HIS A 134 -3.97 -7.59 -7.25
CA HIS A 134 -3.29 -8.57 -6.41
C HIS A 134 -2.61 -9.65 -7.26
N ILE A 135 -1.39 -10.04 -6.86
CA ILE A 135 -0.63 -11.11 -7.51
C ILE A 135 -0.59 -12.34 -6.64
N ALA A 136 0.00 -12.22 -5.44
CA ALA A 136 0.20 -13.34 -4.53
C ALA A 136 0.64 -12.87 -3.15
N ASP A 137 0.57 -13.80 -2.19
CA ASP A 137 1.01 -13.62 -0.82
C ASP A 137 2.07 -14.66 -0.46
N VAL A 138 2.99 -14.26 0.43
CA VAL A 138 3.96 -15.17 1.06
C VAL A 138 3.89 -14.96 2.56
N TYR A 139 3.84 -16.05 3.30
CA TYR A 139 3.66 -16.05 4.75
C TYR A 139 4.87 -16.69 5.44
N ARG A 140 5.18 -16.21 6.66
CA ARG A 140 6.22 -16.78 7.50
C ARG A 140 5.81 -18.12 8.10
N ASP A 141 4.58 -18.21 8.57
CA ASP A 141 4.08 -19.30 9.39
C ASP A 141 3.05 -20.15 8.61
N ASP A 142 2.91 -21.41 8.98
CA ASP A 142 1.95 -22.36 8.34
C ASP A 142 0.48 -22.02 8.67
N ASP A 143 0.21 -21.34 9.79
CA ASP A 143 -1.11 -20.84 10.18
C ASP A 143 -1.03 -19.31 10.33
N PRO A 144 -0.99 -18.58 9.22
CA PRO A 144 -0.70 -17.15 9.22
C PRO A 144 -1.94 -16.30 9.47
N VAL A 145 -1.72 -15.04 9.80
CA VAL A 145 -2.71 -13.97 9.59
C VAL A 145 -2.85 -13.75 8.08
N PRO A 146 -3.99 -14.13 7.46
CA PRO A 146 -4.12 -13.98 6.02
C PRO A 146 -4.17 -12.52 5.59
N VAL A 147 -3.65 -12.21 4.41
CA VAL A 147 -3.64 -10.84 3.86
C VAL A 147 -5.03 -10.22 3.83
N THR A 148 -6.07 -11.00 3.66
CA THR A 148 -7.47 -10.54 3.70
C THR A 148 -7.79 -9.72 4.96
N VAL A 149 -7.22 -10.08 6.11
CA VAL A 149 -7.43 -9.36 7.39
C VAL A 149 -6.22 -8.52 7.82
N ALA A 150 -5.16 -8.43 7.01
CA ALA A 150 -3.93 -7.74 7.39
C ALA A 150 -4.12 -6.26 7.70
N LEU A 151 -5.07 -5.58 7.04
CA LEU A 151 -5.34 -4.18 7.31
C LEU A 151 -6.09 -3.94 8.63
N ASP A 152 -6.81 -4.93 9.14
CA ASP A 152 -7.49 -4.88 10.44
C ASP A 152 -6.60 -5.39 11.57
N HIS A 153 -5.67 -6.31 11.26
CA HIS A 153 -4.74 -6.87 12.23
C HIS A 153 -3.84 -5.80 12.86
N GLY A 154 -3.43 -6.00 14.10
CA GLY A 154 -2.68 -5.04 14.91
C GLY A 154 -1.19 -4.92 14.57
N TYR A 155 -0.77 -5.03 13.32
CA TYR A 155 0.62 -4.82 12.92
C TYR A 155 1.16 -3.47 13.36
N ASP A 156 2.43 -3.44 13.80
CA ASP A 156 3.11 -2.21 14.23
C ASP A 156 3.49 -1.34 13.04
N GLY A 157 3.79 -1.96 11.90
CA GLY A 157 4.24 -1.27 10.71
C GLY A 157 4.04 -2.04 9.41
N VAL A 158 4.29 -1.33 8.32
CA VAL A 158 4.41 -1.87 6.97
C VAL A 158 5.62 -1.26 6.29
N VAL A 159 6.44 -2.08 5.63
CA VAL A 159 7.42 -1.60 4.67
C VAL A 159 6.86 -1.81 3.28
N ALA A 160 6.71 -0.73 2.53
CA ALA A 160 6.28 -0.78 1.14
C ALA A 160 7.49 -0.68 0.21
N LEU A 161 7.62 -1.61 -0.72
CA LEU A 161 8.73 -1.72 -1.65
C LEU A 161 8.21 -1.72 -3.09
N TRP A 162 8.60 -0.70 -3.87
CA TRP A 162 8.34 -0.60 -5.30
C TRP A 162 9.56 -1.05 -6.09
N LEU A 163 9.33 -1.99 -7.00
CA LEU A 163 10.35 -2.59 -7.87
C LEU A 163 9.89 -2.51 -9.32
N ASP A 164 10.84 -2.40 -10.26
CA ASP A 164 10.59 -2.64 -11.68
C ASP A 164 11.39 -3.87 -12.12
N GLY A 165 10.74 -4.83 -12.77
CA GLY A 165 11.40 -6.00 -13.32
C GLY A 165 12.49 -5.62 -14.32
N SER A 166 13.70 -6.11 -14.15
CA SER A 166 14.83 -5.80 -15.01
C SER A 166 14.55 -6.15 -16.47
N GLY A 167 14.95 -5.24 -17.38
CA GLY A 167 14.71 -5.42 -18.82
C GLY A 167 13.25 -5.29 -19.24
N GLY A 168 12.38 -4.67 -18.42
CA GLY A 168 10.96 -4.47 -18.73
C GLY A 168 10.12 -5.75 -18.66
N ARG A 169 10.59 -6.77 -17.93
CA ARG A 169 9.82 -8.00 -17.73
C ARG A 169 8.58 -7.72 -16.89
N ASP A 170 7.43 -8.25 -17.32
CA ASP A 170 6.18 -8.17 -16.56
C ASP A 170 6.38 -8.66 -15.12
N ALA A 171 5.87 -7.91 -14.15
CA ALA A 171 6.04 -8.20 -12.72
C ALA A 171 5.50 -9.58 -12.30
N ARG A 172 4.54 -10.12 -13.03
CA ARG A 172 4.01 -11.47 -12.78
C ARG A 172 4.98 -12.58 -13.18
N ALA A 173 5.83 -12.35 -14.18
CA ALA A 173 6.78 -13.36 -14.67
C ALA A 173 7.95 -13.62 -13.69
N PRO A 174 8.67 -12.59 -13.17
CA PRO A 174 9.70 -12.80 -12.16
C PRO A 174 9.14 -13.09 -10.77
N HIS A 175 7.83 -12.91 -10.52
CA HIS A 175 7.25 -13.11 -9.20
C HIS A 175 7.61 -14.48 -8.60
N GLY A 176 7.68 -15.54 -9.40
CA GLY A 176 8.13 -16.86 -8.94
C GLY A 176 9.55 -16.84 -8.36
N GLU A 177 10.50 -16.24 -9.08
CA GLU A 177 11.90 -16.12 -8.63
C GLU A 177 12.04 -15.21 -7.40
N LEU A 178 11.22 -14.14 -7.32
CA LEU A 178 11.19 -13.23 -6.16
C LEU A 178 10.53 -13.91 -4.96
N ALA A 179 9.45 -14.65 -5.17
CA ALA A 179 8.73 -15.36 -4.11
C ALA A 179 9.59 -16.47 -3.48
N GLU A 180 10.46 -17.14 -4.25
CA GLU A 180 11.41 -18.14 -3.72
C GLU A 180 12.41 -17.55 -2.71
N ARG A 181 12.67 -16.24 -2.75
CA ARG A 181 13.59 -15.55 -1.83
C ARG A 181 12.92 -15.02 -0.56
N LEU A 182 11.61 -14.78 -0.62
CA LEU A 182 10.87 -14.20 0.50
C LEU A 182 10.91 -15.06 1.78
N PRO A 183 10.81 -16.40 1.74
CA PRO A 183 10.94 -17.20 2.97
C PRO A 183 12.20 -16.90 3.78
N GLY A 184 13.33 -16.68 3.10
CA GLY A 184 14.59 -16.31 3.78
C GLY A 184 14.58 -14.91 4.39
N VAL A 185 13.74 -14.00 3.88
CA VAL A 185 13.52 -12.67 4.45
C VAL A 185 12.63 -12.77 5.70
N LEU A 186 11.63 -13.63 5.67
CA LEU A 186 10.64 -13.80 6.72
C LEU A 186 11.17 -14.58 7.91
N GLU A 187 12.05 -15.55 7.67
CA GLU A 187 12.61 -16.43 8.73
C GLU A 187 13.32 -15.62 9.82
N GLY A 188 12.90 -15.80 11.07
CA GLY A 188 13.47 -15.12 12.22
C GLY A 188 13.30 -13.60 12.25
N SER A 189 12.36 -13.07 11.47
CA SER A 189 12.01 -11.64 11.43
C SER A 189 10.69 -11.35 12.13
N GLY A 190 10.38 -10.06 12.34
CA GLY A 190 9.06 -9.59 12.74
C GLY A 190 8.07 -9.50 11.58
N ILE A 191 8.51 -9.74 10.33
CA ILE A 191 7.65 -9.72 9.14
C ILE A 191 6.86 -11.03 9.08
N GLU A 192 5.53 -10.94 9.09
CA GLU A 192 4.66 -12.13 9.09
C GLU A 192 4.10 -12.47 7.71
N SER A 193 3.91 -11.46 6.88
CA SER A 193 3.38 -11.66 5.53
C SER A 193 3.88 -10.62 4.54
N VAL A 194 3.92 -11.00 3.28
CA VAL A 194 4.21 -10.12 2.14
C VAL A 194 3.10 -10.28 1.12
N ALA A 195 2.42 -9.16 0.80
CA ALA A 195 1.46 -9.12 -0.29
C ALA A 195 2.07 -8.43 -1.51
N SER A 196 1.94 -9.03 -2.69
CA SER A 196 2.52 -8.56 -3.95
C SER A 196 1.46 -8.08 -4.93
N TRP A 197 1.72 -6.94 -5.58
CA TRP A 197 0.78 -6.19 -6.38
C TRP A 197 1.42 -5.65 -7.66
N THR A 198 0.61 -5.50 -8.72
CA THR A 198 1.00 -4.80 -9.95
C THR A 198 -0.02 -3.72 -10.29
N PRO A 199 0.34 -2.60 -10.95
CA PRO A 199 -0.64 -1.60 -11.35
C PRO A 199 -1.75 -2.19 -12.20
N SER A 200 -3.00 -1.81 -11.90
CA SER A 200 -4.16 -2.21 -12.71
C SER A 200 -4.05 -1.60 -14.10
N ALA A 201 -4.25 -2.40 -15.13
CA ALA A 201 -4.11 -1.99 -16.52
C ALA A 201 -5.24 -1.03 -16.93
N GLY A 202 -4.90 0.03 -17.67
CA GLY A 202 -5.83 0.97 -18.29
C GLY A 202 -6.38 2.04 -17.33
N GLU A 203 -6.83 1.70 -16.16
CA GLU A 203 -7.56 2.61 -15.28
C GLU A 203 -6.69 3.68 -14.60
N ASN A 204 -5.40 3.41 -14.42
CA ASN A 204 -4.45 4.39 -13.91
C ASN A 204 -4.07 5.46 -14.96
N GLU A 205 -4.26 5.19 -16.22
CA GLU A 205 -3.97 6.10 -17.34
C GLU A 205 -5.16 7.00 -17.65
N GLU A 206 -6.38 6.44 -17.62
CA GLU A 206 -7.62 7.14 -17.84
C GLU A 206 -8.16 7.73 -16.54
N ARG A 207 -7.77 8.97 -16.22
CA ARG A 207 -8.25 9.71 -15.04
C ARG A 207 -9.10 10.94 -15.40
N PRO A 208 -10.10 10.81 -16.30
CA PRO A 208 -10.93 11.96 -16.64
C PRO A 208 -11.76 12.37 -15.41
N ASN A 209 -11.82 13.68 -15.16
CA ASN A 209 -12.67 14.30 -14.15
C ASN A 209 -12.33 14.04 -12.68
N VAL A 210 -11.09 13.67 -12.35
CA VAL A 210 -10.66 13.67 -10.96
C VAL A 210 -10.36 15.09 -10.52
N PRO A 211 -10.94 15.59 -9.41
CA PRO A 211 -10.81 17.00 -8.99
C PRO A 211 -9.45 17.35 -8.38
N MET A 212 -8.46 16.46 -8.43
CA MET A 212 -7.12 16.67 -7.87
C MET A 212 -6.04 16.00 -8.74
N ASP A 213 -4.81 16.47 -8.64
CA ASP A 213 -3.63 15.74 -9.11
C ASP A 213 -3.42 14.50 -8.21
N LEU A 214 -3.19 13.34 -8.81
CA LEU A 214 -2.98 12.08 -8.11
C LEU A 214 -1.49 11.71 -7.94
N GLY A 215 -0.60 12.62 -8.29
CA GLY A 215 0.84 12.47 -8.11
C GLY A 215 1.50 11.63 -9.20
N SER A 216 2.54 10.89 -8.83
CA SER A 216 3.38 10.12 -9.74
C SER A 216 2.58 9.02 -10.48
N ARG A 217 3.14 8.58 -11.62
CA ARG A 217 2.51 7.55 -12.47
C ARG A 217 2.63 6.16 -11.86
N ALA A 218 1.73 5.27 -12.26
CA ALA A 218 1.69 3.89 -11.80
C ALA A 218 2.95 3.09 -12.14
N GLY A 219 3.57 3.37 -13.27
CA GLY A 219 4.52 2.47 -13.93
C GLY A 219 3.80 1.53 -14.90
N GLY A 220 4.56 0.73 -15.63
CA GLY A 220 4.04 -0.27 -16.56
C GLY A 220 3.81 -1.62 -15.91
N PRO A 221 3.59 -2.67 -16.74
CA PRO A 221 3.39 -4.03 -16.25
C PRO A 221 4.63 -4.63 -15.56
N GLU A 222 5.80 -4.01 -15.73
CA GLU A 222 7.04 -4.37 -15.03
C GLU A 222 7.03 -3.97 -13.55
N ARG A 223 6.12 -3.05 -13.13
CA ARG A 223 6.03 -2.56 -11.76
C ARG A 223 5.45 -3.62 -10.82
N LEU A 224 6.21 -3.89 -9.76
CA LEU A 224 5.80 -4.70 -8.62
C LEU A 224 5.80 -3.84 -7.37
N VAL A 225 4.76 -3.98 -6.54
CA VAL A 225 4.72 -3.42 -5.18
C VAL A 225 4.59 -4.57 -4.20
N GLN A 226 5.45 -4.61 -3.19
CA GLN A 226 5.39 -5.56 -2.10
C GLN A 226 5.12 -4.82 -0.79
N LEU A 227 4.15 -5.30 -0.03
CA LEU A 227 3.80 -4.78 1.29
C LEU A 227 4.20 -5.82 2.34
N PHE A 228 5.19 -5.48 3.17
CA PHE A 228 5.72 -6.31 4.24
C PHE A 228 5.06 -5.90 5.54
N PHE A 229 4.12 -6.71 6.03
CA PHE A 229 3.41 -6.47 7.29
C PHE A 229 4.20 -7.06 8.46
N LEU A 230 4.37 -6.27 9.52
CA LEU A 230 5.32 -6.63 10.57
C LEU A 230 4.90 -6.23 11.99
N HIS A 231 5.44 -6.97 12.95
CA HIS A 231 5.53 -6.61 14.36
C HIS A 231 6.97 -6.28 14.75
N GLY A 232 7.15 -5.50 15.82
CA GLY A 232 8.46 -5.14 16.35
C GLY A 232 9.04 -3.84 15.81
N ASP A 233 10.38 -3.73 15.84
CA ASP A 233 11.04 -2.48 15.43
C ASP A 233 11.09 -2.36 13.91
N ILE A 234 10.34 -1.40 13.38
CA ILE A 234 10.25 -1.15 11.94
C ILE A 234 11.61 -0.79 11.30
N ARG A 235 12.58 -0.26 12.07
CA ARG A 235 13.90 0.09 11.55
C ARG A 235 14.71 -1.15 11.20
N ASP A 236 14.66 -2.16 12.08
CA ASP A 236 15.35 -3.42 11.87
C ASP A 236 14.76 -4.17 10.67
N GLU A 237 13.42 -4.18 10.58
CA GLU A 237 12.74 -4.85 9.49
C GLU A 237 12.88 -4.10 8.15
N ALA A 238 12.91 -2.76 8.17
CA ALA A 238 13.21 -1.97 6.97
C ALA A 238 14.64 -2.22 6.46
N ALA A 239 15.62 -2.39 7.36
CA ALA A 239 16.98 -2.76 6.98
C ALA A 239 17.05 -4.16 6.34
N ARG A 240 16.25 -5.11 6.84
CA ARG A 240 16.12 -6.46 6.27
C ARG A 240 15.49 -6.43 4.87
N VAL A 241 14.38 -5.69 4.70
CA VAL A 241 13.74 -5.51 3.37
C VAL A 241 14.69 -4.81 2.40
N ARG A 242 15.48 -3.86 2.88
CA ARG A 242 16.50 -3.20 2.05
C ARG A 242 17.57 -4.19 1.58
N ALA A 243 18.09 -5.04 2.46
CA ALA A 243 19.07 -6.06 2.08
C ALA A 243 18.51 -7.03 1.03
N TYR A 244 17.23 -7.40 1.13
CA TYR A 244 16.53 -8.18 0.12
C TYR A 244 16.47 -7.42 -1.22
N ALA A 245 16.06 -6.16 -1.21
CA ALA A 245 15.98 -5.33 -2.40
C ALA A 245 17.35 -5.13 -3.09
N ASP A 246 18.40 -4.87 -2.30
CA ASP A 246 19.78 -4.73 -2.79
C ASP A 246 20.30 -6.05 -3.44
N ALA A 247 19.90 -7.20 -2.90
CA ALA A 247 20.21 -8.50 -3.49
C ALA A 247 19.51 -8.70 -4.84
N LEU A 248 18.24 -8.29 -4.96
CA LEU A 248 17.51 -8.36 -6.24
C LEU A 248 18.16 -7.48 -7.32
N GLU A 249 18.61 -6.28 -6.98
CA GLU A 249 19.34 -5.41 -7.90
C GLU A 249 20.69 -6.01 -8.30
N SER A 250 21.45 -6.51 -7.32
CA SER A 250 22.77 -7.14 -7.55
C SER A 250 22.69 -8.33 -8.50
N ASP A 251 21.61 -9.11 -8.39
CA ASP A 251 21.37 -10.28 -9.25
C ASP A 251 20.72 -9.92 -10.59
N GLY A 252 20.44 -8.63 -10.84
CA GLY A 252 19.83 -8.16 -12.07
C GLY A 252 18.38 -8.59 -12.26
N LEU A 253 17.65 -8.87 -11.17
CA LEU A 253 16.26 -9.32 -11.22
C LEU A 253 15.28 -8.16 -11.25
N ALA A 254 15.56 -7.08 -10.51
CA ALA A 254 14.72 -5.90 -10.40
C ALA A 254 15.55 -4.63 -10.19
N GLU A 255 14.92 -3.47 -10.44
CA GLU A 255 15.41 -2.16 -10.06
C GLU A 255 14.55 -1.59 -8.93
N VAL A 256 15.17 -1.13 -7.86
CA VAL A 256 14.45 -0.52 -6.73
C VAL A 256 13.97 0.88 -7.10
N ARG A 257 12.68 1.13 -6.97
CA ARG A 257 12.07 2.46 -7.20
C ARG A 257 11.78 3.21 -5.91
N LEU A 258 11.37 2.51 -4.87
CA LEU A 258 11.21 3.09 -3.54
C LEU A 258 11.09 1.98 -2.50
N GLY A 259 11.84 2.09 -1.40
CA GLY A 259 11.57 1.38 -0.16
C GLY A 259 11.17 2.39 0.91
N ALA A 260 10.01 2.21 1.51
CA ALA A 260 9.43 3.17 2.44
C ALA A 260 8.77 2.47 3.65
N PRO A 261 9.32 2.65 4.86
CA PRO A 261 8.70 2.18 6.09
C PRO A 261 7.63 3.16 6.59
N PHE A 262 6.55 2.59 7.18
CA PHE A 262 5.44 3.34 7.79
C PHE A 262 4.96 2.65 9.06
N LEU A 263 4.73 3.42 10.13
CA LEU A 263 4.05 2.96 11.35
C LEU A 263 2.53 2.97 11.16
N ARG A 264 1.83 2.13 11.90
CA ARG A 264 0.37 2.18 11.94
C ARG A 264 -0.10 3.47 12.60
N THR A 265 -1.08 4.16 12.02
CA THR A 265 -1.72 5.30 12.69
C THR A 265 -2.56 4.82 13.87
N VAL A 266 -2.67 5.63 14.92
CA VAL A 266 -3.55 5.35 16.05
C VAL A 266 -4.85 6.11 15.84
N VAL A 267 -5.83 5.42 15.28
CA VAL A 267 -7.11 6.01 14.88
C VAL A 267 -7.79 6.73 16.05
N GLY A 268 -8.37 7.89 15.76
CA GLY A 268 -9.02 8.76 16.75
C GLY A 268 -8.07 9.64 17.55
N THR A 269 -6.77 9.63 17.22
CA THR A 269 -5.74 10.45 17.87
C THR A 269 -4.99 11.31 16.86
N ASP A 270 -4.32 12.36 17.36
CA ASP A 270 -3.39 13.17 16.57
C ASP A 270 -1.93 12.69 16.74
N ARG A 271 -1.71 11.42 17.09
CA ARG A 271 -0.37 10.84 17.25
C ARG A 271 0.40 10.93 15.95
N TYR A 272 1.66 11.34 16.04
CA TYR A 272 2.61 11.53 14.93
C TYR A 272 2.42 12.79 14.06
N VAL A 273 1.33 13.59 14.20
CA VAL A 273 1.10 14.78 13.36
C VAL A 273 2.21 15.84 13.48
N ASP A 274 2.90 15.88 14.62
CA ASP A 274 4.02 16.77 14.93
C ASP A 274 5.40 16.20 14.59
N GLN A 275 5.47 15.02 13.97
CA GLN A 275 6.71 14.29 13.67
C GLN A 275 6.97 14.10 12.16
N LEU A 276 6.24 14.80 11.30
CA LEU A 276 6.29 14.57 9.85
C LEU A 276 7.46 15.28 9.17
N TRP A 277 7.99 16.37 9.80
CA TRP A 277 9.00 17.26 9.21
C TRP A 277 10.28 17.36 10.01
#